data_44c774cf1a4c41910e6f03aa3209861e
#
_entry.id   44c774cf1a4c41910e6f03aa3209861e
#
_cell.length_a   1.000
_cell.length_b   1.000
_cell.length_c   1.000
_cell.angle_alpha   90.00
_cell.angle_beta   90.00
_cell.angle_gamma   90.00
#
_symmetry.space_group_name_H-M   'P 1'
#
loop_
_entity.id
_entity.type
_entity.pdbx_description
1 polymer ?
#
loop_
_entity_poly.entity_id
_entity_poly.type
_entity_poly.pdbx_seq_one_letter_code
_entity_poly.pdbx_strand_id
1 'polypeptide(L)'
;MSIATLSAPAHCKPGDNLIGYLHSLVEKAKLTHTRLYSSISYQTTFSDPLALLESLHLPNSPHCYFEKPTDEFSIACGEYLAHAEFQGIDRFQNAKVWSQSLLQTVERAGDAPLTGSGPTLFLNATFESGHHLGTQAALSVFLPRWQVINQKGQHFIVLNTEIRPDSVPKQIQSELNRRLESMVGLTYDHHNQPEKSSVALSNVKENFNYQEGVTRALQEINSGKVSKIVLARQLTFDVQKELCPFSIAHGLRAKFPDCHAFSLSAPDQGIWVGASPETLAHLRGNKLRTEALAGSAPRGISAGKDAHWGKTLLAREKEVREHNLVIQSIHRRLASIGVSELHQGLPRLLRLANLQHVRTPVQGVIPLGLHPFDILSALHPTPAMGGTPRGPALAKLAEIEQSPRGWYSGVAGWMDSRGRAEFIVPIRCGRLHKNSLTLYAGAGIVDGSIPAHEKKETDWKLQAMLEVITGSPNLPV
;
A
#
# COMPACT_ATOMS: atom_id res chain seq x y z
N MET A 1 35.64 10.69 -25.22
CA MET A 1 36.27 10.20 -23.99
C MET A 1 35.17 9.51 -23.16
N SER A 2 35.28 8.20 -23.04
CA SER A 2 34.30 7.39 -22.26
C SER A 2 34.47 7.73 -20.80
N ILE A 3 33.43 8.26 -20.18
CA ILE A 3 33.38 8.44 -18.73
C ILE A 3 33.28 7.02 -18.13
N ALA A 4 34.39 6.54 -17.59
CA ALA A 4 34.39 5.30 -16.83
C ALA A 4 33.39 5.45 -15.70
N THR A 5 32.33 4.66 -15.73
CA THR A 5 31.45 4.47 -14.60
C THR A 5 32.27 3.94 -13.44
N LEU A 6 32.63 4.82 -12.50
CA LEU A 6 33.12 4.42 -11.18
C LEU A 6 32.01 3.68 -10.47
N SER A 7 31.86 2.38 -10.80
CA SER A 7 31.05 1.50 -9.96
C SER A 7 31.73 1.46 -8.61
N ALA A 8 31.02 1.93 -7.56
CA ALA A 8 31.45 1.71 -6.19
C ALA A 8 31.78 0.22 -6.04
N PRO A 9 32.92 -0.14 -5.45
CA PRO A 9 33.26 -1.53 -5.28
C PRO A 9 32.12 -2.22 -4.53
N ALA A 10 31.68 -3.35 -5.07
CA ALA A 10 30.53 -4.14 -4.61
C ALA A 10 30.67 -4.68 -3.17
N HIS A 11 31.72 -4.33 -2.45
CA HIS A 11 32.12 -4.89 -1.14
C HIS A 11 32.61 -3.85 -0.14
N CYS A 12 32.24 -2.57 -0.27
CA CYS A 12 32.47 -1.64 0.84
C CYS A 12 31.51 -1.99 2.01
N LYS A 13 31.98 -2.79 2.96
CA LYS A 13 31.36 -2.80 4.28
C LYS A 13 31.37 -1.37 4.80
N PRO A 14 30.25 -0.85 5.34
CA PRO A 14 30.19 0.50 5.89
C PRO A 14 31.08 0.59 7.17
N GLY A 15 32.34 0.59 7.05
CA GLY A 15 33.33 0.65 8.13
C GLY A 15 34.69 1.04 7.58
N ASP A 16 35.06 0.48 6.43
CA ASP A 16 36.48 0.57 6.03
C ASP A 16 36.82 1.80 5.17
N ASN A 17 35.86 2.46 4.50
CA ASN A 17 36.12 3.71 3.77
C ASN A 17 34.90 4.58 3.45
N LEU A 18 33.92 4.70 4.35
CA LEU A 18 32.75 5.55 4.14
C LEU A 18 33.15 7.00 3.82
N ILE A 19 34.17 7.53 4.50
CA ILE A 19 34.61 8.91 4.28
C ILE A 19 35.20 9.11 2.86
N GLY A 20 35.99 8.15 2.36
CA GLY A 20 36.54 8.20 1.01
C GLY A 20 35.45 8.11 -0.06
N TYR A 21 34.44 7.26 0.16
CA TYR A 21 33.26 7.18 -0.70
C TYR A 21 32.51 8.51 -0.75
N LEU A 22 32.23 9.12 0.40
CA LEU A 22 31.55 10.41 0.46
C LEU A 22 32.36 11.54 -0.20
N HIS A 23 33.70 11.53 -0.05
CA HIS A 23 34.57 12.46 -0.79
C HIS A 23 34.43 12.31 -2.29
N SER A 24 34.44 11.08 -2.80
CA SER A 24 34.29 10.82 -4.25
C SER A 24 32.94 11.32 -4.79
N LEU A 25 31.86 11.20 -4.00
CA LEU A 25 30.54 11.68 -4.39
C LEU A 25 30.46 13.23 -4.40
N VAL A 26 31.06 13.89 -3.43
CA VAL A 26 31.12 15.36 -3.39
C VAL A 26 31.92 15.89 -4.58
N GLU A 27 33.07 15.28 -4.91
CA GLU A 27 33.84 15.65 -6.09
C GLU A 27 33.05 15.40 -7.38
N LYS A 28 32.33 14.28 -7.48
CA LYS A 28 31.44 14.02 -8.62
C LYS A 28 30.34 15.08 -8.73
N ALA A 29 29.70 15.46 -7.61
CA ALA A 29 28.68 16.50 -7.58
C ALA A 29 29.25 17.87 -8.03
N LYS A 30 30.49 18.21 -7.63
CA LYS A 30 31.20 19.43 -8.07
C LYS A 30 31.44 19.41 -9.57
N LEU A 31 31.98 18.30 -10.10
CA LEU A 31 32.31 18.15 -11.52
C LEU A 31 31.06 18.22 -12.42
N THR A 32 29.96 17.64 -11.96
CA THR A 32 28.72 17.59 -12.75
C THR A 32 27.82 18.79 -12.49
N HIS A 33 28.14 19.65 -11.50
CA HIS A 33 27.30 20.73 -11.01
C HIS A 33 25.86 20.27 -10.68
N THR A 34 25.70 19.01 -10.25
CA THR A 34 24.41 18.40 -9.97
C THR A 34 24.32 17.90 -8.53
N ARG A 35 23.11 17.87 -8.02
CA ARG A 35 22.77 17.18 -6.78
C ARG A 35 22.76 15.68 -7.03
N LEU A 36 23.41 14.92 -6.17
CA LEU A 36 23.37 13.47 -6.12
C LEU A 36 22.70 13.02 -4.82
N TYR A 37 22.28 11.77 -4.81
CA TYR A 37 21.83 11.09 -3.60
C TYR A 37 22.70 9.86 -3.38
N SER A 38 22.89 9.49 -2.12
CA SER A 38 23.57 8.25 -1.75
C SER A 38 22.63 7.37 -0.96
N SER A 39 22.53 6.11 -1.33
CA SER A 39 21.78 5.07 -0.64
C SER A 39 22.74 4.02 -0.12
N ILE A 40 22.86 3.92 1.22
CA ILE A 40 23.86 3.07 1.89
C ILE A 40 23.13 2.01 2.70
N SER A 41 23.42 0.74 2.38
CA SER A 41 22.78 -0.42 3.00
C SER A 41 23.66 -1.04 4.07
N TYR A 42 23.12 -1.21 5.26
CA TYR A 42 23.79 -1.80 6.43
C TYR A 42 23.06 -3.08 6.85
N GLN A 43 23.76 -4.20 6.85
CA GLN A 43 23.21 -5.43 7.41
C GLN A 43 23.21 -5.34 8.94
N THR A 44 22.14 -5.77 9.58
CA THR A 44 22.01 -5.82 11.05
C THR A 44 21.60 -7.22 11.50
N THR A 45 21.78 -7.50 12.78
CA THR A 45 21.45 -8.81 13.36
C THR A 45 19.97 -8.97 13.63
N PHE A 46 19.28 -7.89 13.93
CA PHE A 46 17.83 -7.88 14.21
C PHE A 46 17.24 -6.50 13.93
N SER A 47 16.04 -6.50 13.37
CA SER A 47 15.17 -5.33 13.32
C SER A 47 13.72 -5.77 13.11
N ASP A 48 12.79 -5.18 13.85
CA ASP A 48 11.35 -5.23 13.52
C ASP A 48 11.00 -3.86 12.89
N PRO A 49 10.68 -3.82 11.58
CA PRO A 49 10.38 -2.56 10.90
C PRO A 49 9.23 -1.78 11.54
N LEU A 50 8.20 -2.44 12.08
CA LEU A 50 7.11 -1.76 12.76
C LEU A 50 7.53 -1.13 14.08
N ALA A 51 8.29 -1.85 14.89
CA ALA A 51 8.79 -1.35 16.18
C ALA A 51 9.78 -0.20 15.99
N LEU A 52 10.66 -0.30 14.97
CA LEU A 52 11.53 0.81 14.59
C LEU A 52 10.74 2.05 14.14
N LEU A 53 9.73 1.85 13.31
CA LEU A 53 8.86 2.95 12.87
C LEU A 53 8.14 3.60 14.06
N GLU A 54 7.59 2.82 14.99
CA GLU A 54 6.96 3.34 16.21
C GLU A 54 7.92 4.19 17.04
N SER A 55 9.15 3.73 17.21
CA SER A 55 10.17 4.41 18.01
C SER A 55 10.72 5.68 17.34
N LEU A 56 10.75 5.73 16.00
CA LEU A 56 11.32 6.84 15.22
C LEU A 56 10.26 7.81 14.71
N HIS A 57 8.97 7.48 14.88
CA HIS A 57 7.90 8.28 14.33
C HIS A 57 7.82 9.67 15.00
N LEU A 58 7.79 10.69 14.16
CA LEU A 58 7.52 12.05 14.58
C LEU A 58 6.10 12.45 14.16
N PRO A 59 5.36 13.20 14.98
CA PRO A 59 4.05 13.72 14.61
C PRO A 59 4.09 14.42 13.25
N ASN A 60 3.10 14.16 12.41
CA ASN A 60 2.97 14.73 11.07
C ASN A 60 4.13 14.39 10.10
N SER A 61 4.93 13.38 10.42
CA SER A 61 6.02 12.90 9.56
C SER A 61 5.52 11.83 8.58
N PRO A 62 5.97 11.88 7.31
CA PRO A 62 5.62 10.85 6.34
C PRO A 62 6.27 9.52 6.71
N HIS A 63 5.49 8.45 6.53
CA HIS A 63 5.99 7.09 6.64
C HIS A 63 5.20 6.11 5.78
N CYS A 64 5.83 4.98 5.46
CA CYS A 64 5.17 3.80 4.97
C CYS A 64 5.68 2.57 5.73
N TYR A 65 4.76 1.67 6.03
CA TYR A 65 5.03 0.34 6.54
C TYR A 65 4.18 -0.66 5.78
N PHE A 66 4.80 -1.79 5.38
CA PHE A 66 4.16 -2.93 4.76
C PHE A 66 4.74 -4.22 5.32
N GLU A 67 3.88 -5.15 5.72
CA GLU A 67 4.27 -6.49 6.16
C GLU A 67 3.26 -7.53 5.70
N LYS A 68 3.75 -8.62 5.17
CA LYS A 68 2.97 -9.83 4.95
C LYS A 68 3.62 -10.99 5.69
N PRO A 69 3.14 -11.32 6.89
CA PRO A 69 3.76 -12.30 7.76
C PRO A 69 4.01 -13.66 7.09
N THR A 70 3.05 -14.16 6.28
CA THR A 70 3.19 -15.44 5.57
C THR A 70 4.26 -15.44 4.48
N ASP A 71 4.69 -14.27 3.99
CA ASP A 71 5.76 -14.14 3.02
C ASP A 71 7.12 -13.85 3.70
N GLU A 72 7.12 -13.74 5.04
CA GLU A 72 8.30 -13.37 5.86
C GLU A 72 8.99 -12.11 5.33
N PHE A 73 8.18 -11.13 4.93
CA PHE A 73 8.65 -9.86 4.40
C PHE A 73 8.00 -8.69 5.13
N SER A 74 8.83 -7.77 5.61
CA SER A 74 8.38 -6.49 6.13
C SER A 74 9.35 -5.37 5.75
N ILE A 75 8.80 -4.17 5.49
CA ILE A 75 9.54 -2.97 5.15
C ILE A 75 8.86 -1.76 5.78
N ALA A 76 9.66 -0.88 6.38
CA ALA A 76 9.23 0.42 6.87
C ALA A 76 10.17 1.52 6.39
N CYS A 77 9.65 2.72 6.26
CA CYS A 77 10.45 3.91 5.93
C CYS A 77 9.87 5.15 6.57
N GLY A 78 10.70 6.19 6.69
CA GLY A 78 10.26 7.47 7.19
C GLY A 78 11.03 8.65 6.61
N GLU A 79 10.43 9.84 6.76
CA GLU A 79 10.93 11.14 6.34
C GLU A 79 11.16 11.23 4.81
N TYR A 80 10.84 12.38 4.24
CA TYR A 80 11.15 12.65 2.82
C TYR A 80 12.61 13.08 2.67
N LEU A 81 13.36 12.44 1.79
CA LEU A 81 14.63 12.94 1.27
C LEU A 81 14.41 13.64 -0.08
N ALA A 82 13.70 12.97 -0.99
CA ALA A 82 13.19 13.54 -2.22
C ALA A 82 11.72 13.13 -2.38
N HIS A 83 10.87 14.07 -2.81
CA HIS A 83 9.43 13.88 -2.85
C HIS A 83 8.84 14.64 -4.02
N ALA A 84 7.82 14.06 -4.64
CA ALA A 84 7.01 14.69 -5.67
C ALA A 84 5.55 14.27 -5.58
N GLU A 85 4.66 15.19 -5.95
CA GLU A 85 3.22 15.01 -5.98
C GLU A 85 2.67 15.24 -7.38
N PHE A 86 1.69 14.43 -7.75
CA PHE A 86 1.11 14.44 -9.08
C PHE A 86 -0.41 14.42 -9.01
N GLN A 87 -1.05 15.10 -9.95
CA GLN A 87 -2.48 15.19 -10.09
C GLN A 87 -2.92 14.80 -11.51
N GLY A 88 -4.22 14.54 -11.67
CA GLY A 88 -4.82 14.29 -12.96
C GLY A 88 -4.65 12.86 -13.46
N ILE A 89 -5.12 12.66 -14.71
CA ILE A 89 -5.15 11.35 -15.34
C ILE A 89 -3.76 10.82 -15.65
N ASP A 90 -2.80 11.71 -15.91
CA ASP A 90 -1.41 11.39 -16.27
C ASP A 90 -0.49 11.28 -15.06
N ARG A 91 -1.03 11.28 -13.83
CA ARG A 91 -0.23 11.25 -12.59
C ARG A 91 0.79 10.11 -12.55
N PHE A 92 0.44 8.92 -13.03
CA PHE A 92 1.36 7.77 -13.07
C PHE A 92 2.46 7.94 -14.12
N GLN A 93 2.14 8.52 -15.28
CA GLN A 93 3.13 8.78 -16.31
C GLN A 93 4.14 9.87 -15.87
N ASN A 94 3.65 10.92 -15.24
CA ASN A 94 4.50 11.98 -14.69
C ASN A 94 5.40 11.45 -13.56
N ALA A 95 4.86 10.61 -12.70
CA ALA A 95 5.62 9.94 -11.64
C ALA A 95 6.70 8.99 -12.19
N LYS A 96 6.42 8.30 -13.30
CA LYS A 96 7.41 7.47 -14.01
C LYS A 96 8.62 8.31 -14.43
N VAL A 97 8.38 9.42 -15.12
CA VAL A 97 9.45 10.32 -15.61
C VAL A 97 10.28 10.84 -14.43
N TRP A 98 9.63 11.34 -13.39
CA TRP A 98 10.31 11.84 -12.19
C TRP A 98 11.12 10.75 -11.49
N SER A 99 10.54 9.57 -11.30
CA SER A 99 11.21 8.45 -10.61
C SER A 99 12.43 7.96 -11.37
N GLN A 100 12.36 7.87 -12.71
CA GLN A 100 13.50 7.50 -13.55
C GLN A 100 14.62 8.54 -13.45
N SER A 101 14.28 9.82 -13.53
CA SER A 101 15.23 10.92 -13.38
C SER A 101 15.91 10.90 -12.01
N LEU A 102 15.13 10.74 -10.93
CA LEU A 102 15.66 10.67 -9.57
C LEU A 102 16.61 9.48 -9.39
N LEU A 103 16.20 8.28 -9.80
CA LEU A 103 16.99 7.06 -9.60
C LEU A 103 18.31 7.08 -10.37
N GLN A 104 18.44 7.87 -11.47
CA GLN A 104 19.71 8.09 -12.17
C GLN A 104 20.71 8.92 -11.36
N THR A 105 20.25 9.68 -10.38
CA THR A 105 21.09 10.50 -9.50
C THR A 105 21.44 9.80 -8.18
N VAL A 106 20.96 8.56 -7.96
CA VAL A 106 21.18 7.82 -6.72
C VAL A 106 22.37 6.88 -6.86
N GLU A 107 23.44 7.15 -6.10
CA GLU A 107 24.59 6.27 -5.96
C GLU A 107 24.36 5.26 -4.82
N ARG A 108 24.82 4.03 -5.00
CA ARG A 108 24.59 2.93 -4.06
C ARG A 108 25.89 2.47 -3.42
N ALA A 109 25.83 2.19 -2.10
CA ALA A 109 26.92 1.59 -1.35
C ALA A 109 26.39 0.52 -0.39
N GLY A 110 27.26 -0.37 0.04
CA GLY A 110 26.93 -1.51 0.90
C GLY A 110 26.28 -2.67 0.15
N ASP A 111 26.08 -3.78 0.84
CA ASP A 111 25.44 -4.98 0.30
C ASP A 111 23.94 -4.79 0.22
N ALA A 112 23.38 -4.99 -0.98
CA ALA A 112 21.95 -4.87 -1.21
C ALA A 112 21.39 -6.10 -1.94
N PRO A 113 21.56 -7.34 -1.42
CA PRO A 113 21.13 -8.56 -2.11
C PRO A 113 19.61 -8.72 -2.08
N LEU A 114 18.94 -8.19 -1.04
CA LEU A 114 17.53 -8.36 -0.81
C LEU A 114 16.67 -7.37 -1.58
N THR A 115 15.41 -7.71 -1.70
CA THR A 115 14.36 -6.81 -2.16
C THR A 115 14.25 -5.63 -1.21
N GLY A 116 14.33 -4.40 -1.73
CA GLY A 116 14.26 -3.19 -0.91
C GLY A 116 15.51 -2.84 -0.10
N SER A 117 16.60 -3.64 -0.17
CA SER A 117 17.87 -3.33 0.53
C SER A 117 18.78 -2.36 -0.23
N GLY A 118 18.22 -1.51 -1.07
CA GLY A 118 18.87 -0.43 -1.79
C GLY A 118 17.91 0.74 -1.91
N PRO A 119 18.16 1.73 -2.80
CA PRO A 119 17.24 2.84 -2.98
C PRO A 119 15.87 2.32 -3.40
N THR A 120 14.87 2.66 -2.61
CA THR A 120 13.48 2.24 -2.78
C THR A 120 12.59 3.47 -2.76
N LEU A 121 11.74 3.60 -3.77
CA LEU A 121 10.71 4.62 -3.82
C LEU A 121 9.41 4.07 -3.23
N PHE A 122 8.79 4.84 -2.36
CA PHE A 122 7.47 4.54 -1.80
C PHE A 122 6.44 5.44 -2.45
N LEU A 123 5.21 4.95 -2.56
CA LEU A 123 4.13 5.71 -3.17
C LEU A 123 2.78 5.44 -2.51
N ASN A 124 1.94 6.48 -2.54
CA ASN A 124 0.54 6.43 -2.14
C ASN A 124 -0.29 7.18 -3.19
N ALA A 125 -1.23 6.49 -3.82
CA ALA A 125 -2.17 7.10 -4.76
C ALA A 125 -3.59 7.02 -4.23
N THR A 126 -4.35 8.09 -4.40
CA THR A 126 -5.78 8.09 -4.10
C THR A 126 -6.57 7.31 -5.14
N PHE A 127 -7.77 6.90 -4.77
CA PHE A 127 -8.72 6.30 -5.72
C PHE A 127 -9.04 7.26 -6.86
N GLU A 128 -9.30 8.52 -6.53
CA GLU A 128 -9.59 9.59 -7.47
C GLU A 128 -8.31 10.13 -8.11
N SER A 129 -8.45 10.69 -9.33
CA SER A 129 -7.32 11.32 -10.03
C SER A 129 -7.34 12.85 -9.98
N GLY A 130 -8.42 13.48 -9.48
CA GLY A 130 -8.66 14.93 -9.57
C GLY A 130 -8.49 15.70 -8.27
N HIS A 131 -8.62 17.02 -8.37
CA HIS A 131 -8.45 18.01 -7.29
C HIS A 131 -9.58 18.03 -6.22
N HIS A 132 -10.51 17.09 -6.24
CA HIS A 132 -11.62 17.04 -5.28
C HIS A 132 -11.21 16.62 -3.85
N LEU A 133 -9.91 16.41 -3.64
CA LEU A 133 -9.33 15.86 -2.41
C LEU A 133 -8.86 16.95 -1.42
N GLY A 134 -9.17 18.21 -1.68
CA GLY A 134 -8.62 19.32 -0.89
C GLY A 134 -7.10 19.45 -1.07
N THR A 135 -6.34 19.32 0.00
CA THR A 135 -4.87 19.40 -0.03
C THR A 135 -4.18 18.05 -0.33
N GLN A 136 -4.93 16.94 -0.43
CA GLN A 136 -4.35 15.62 -0.67
C GLN A 136 -3.93 15.46 -2.13
N ALA A 137 -2.67 15.08 -2.36
CA ALA A 137 -2.17 14.75 -3.70
C ALA A 137 -2.81 13.46 -4.23
N ALA A 138 -3.13 13.42 -5.54
CA ALA A 138 -3.67 12.22 -6.16
C ALA A 138 -2.64 11.09 -6.27
N LEU A 139 -1.36 11.42 -6.30
CA LEU A 139 -0.24 10.48 -6.20
C LEU A 139 0.94 11.21 -5.55
N SER A 140 1.49 10.60 -4.51
CA SER A 140 2.74 11.01 -3.86
C SER A 140 3.77 9.91 -4.07
N VAL A 141 4.99 10.28 -4.46
CA VAL A 141 6.14 9.37 -4.62
C VAL A 141 7.33 9.96 -3.91
N PHE A 142 8.07 9.17 -3.15
CA PHE A 142 9.22 9.67 -2.42
C PHE A 142 10.34 8.65 -2.23
N LEU A 143 11.58 9.17 -2.13
CA LEU A 143 12.73 8.49 -1.59
C LEU A 143 12.82 8.86 -0.10
N PRO A 144 12.78 7.90 0.84
CA PRO A 144 12.85 8.19 2.27
C PRO A 144 14.27 8.51 2.72
N ARG A 145 14.43 9.13 3.88
CA ARG A 145 15.76 9.29 4.53
C ARG A 145 16.26 7.99 5.13
N TRP A 146 15.36 7.13 5.57
CA TRP A 146 15.72 5.82 6.10
C TRP A 146 14.65 4.78 5.72
N GLN A 147 15.09 3.55 5.58
CA GLN A 147 14.20 2.40 5.46
C GLN A 147 14.80 1.19 6.17
N VAL A 148 13.95 0.30 6.65
CA VAL A 148 14.31 -0.92 7.36
C VAL A 148 13.59 -2.09 6.71
N ILE A 149 14.31 -3.16 6.46
CA ILE A 149 13.79 -4.35 5.80
C ILE A 149 14.10 -5.58 6.64
N ASN A 150 13.10 -6.44 6.79
CA ASN A 150 13.28 -7.81 7.19
C ASN A 150 12.73 -8.72 6.09
N GLN A 151 13.55 -9.61 5.59
CA GLN A 151 13.14 -10.62 4.63
C GLN A 151 13.75 -11.97 5.01
N LYS A 152 12.90 -12.92 5.42
CA LYS A 152 13.29 -14.29 5.78
C LYS A 152 14.44 -14.31 6.83
N GLY A 153 14.30 -13.49 7.86
CA GLY A 153 15.29 -13.37 8.93
C GLY A 153 16.58 -12.64 8.56
N GLN A 154 16.68 -12.06 7.38
CA GLN A 154 17.77 -11.15 7.01
C GLN A 154 17.30 -9.70 7.18
N HIS A 155 18.10 -8.91 7.88
CA HIS A 155 17.73 -7.56 8.30
C HIS A 155 18.69 -6.53 7.73
N PHE A 156 18.13 -5.43 7.19
CA PHE A 156 18.88 -4.32 6.65
C PHE A 156 18.30 -2.98 7.07
N ILE A 157 19.19 -2.04 7.37
CA ILE A 157 18.89 -0.61 7.47
C ILE A 157 19.50 0.05 6.26
N VAL A 158 18.73 0.88 5.57
CA VAL A 158 19.21 1.69 4.44
C VAL A 158 19.05 3.14 4.82
N LEU A 159 20.15 3.89 4.75
CA LEU A 159 20.18 5.32 4.97
C LEU A 159 20.41 6.03 3.63
N ASN A 160 19.54 6.97 3.34
CA ASN A 160 19.64 7.81 2.16
C ASN A 160 20.02 9.24 2.55
N THR A 161 20.94 9.85 1.82
CA THR A 161 21.40 11.21 2.07
C THR A 161 21.59 11.98 0.78
N GLU A 162 21.47 13.31 0.85
CA GLU A 162 21.72 14.22 -0.26
C GLU A 162 23.18 14.62 -0.27
N ILE A 163 23.77 14.67 -1.45
CA ILE A 163 25.14 15.11 -1.72
C ILE A 163 25.09 16.31 -2.67
N ARG A 164 25.54 17.46 -2.19
CA ARG A 164 25.63 18.69 -2.95
C ARG A 164 27.10 19.03 -3.22
N PRO A 165 27.40 19.91 -4.21
CA PRO A 165 28.75 20.39 -4.46
C PRO A 165 29.46 21.01 -3.26
N ASP A 166 28.68 21.65 -2.37
CA ASP A 166 29.14 22.30 -1.14
C ASP A 166 29.09 21.42 0.11
N SER A 167 28.69 20.17 -0.03
CA SER A 167 28.58 19.23 1.10
C SER A 167 29.93 18.94 1.74
N VAL A 168 29.94 18.78 3.07
CA VAL A 168 31.14 18.43 3.87
C VAL A 168 31.07 16.94 4.21
N PRO A 169 31.92 16.06 3.63
CA PRO A 169 31.86 14.62 3.81
C PRO A 169 31.87 14.15 5.26
N LYS A 170 32.67 14.79 6.12
CA LYS A 170 32.73 14.48 7.56
C LYS A 170 31.40 14.74 8.31
N GLN A 171 30.69 15.79 7.93
CA GLN A 171 29.37 16.10 8.54
C GLN A 171 28.34 15.05 8.12
N ILE A 172 28.32 14.69 6.84
CA ILE A 172 27.43 13.63 6.34
C ILE A 172 27.73 12.30 7.05
N GLN A 173 29.00 11.93 7.17
CA GLN A 173 29.41 10.71 7.89
C GLN A 173 28.91 10.73 9.34
N SER A 174 29.11 11.84 10.04
CA SER A 174 28.69 11.96 11.45
C SER A 174 27.15 11.85 11.58
N GLU A 175 26.38 12.43 10.67
CA GLU A 175 24.91 12.31 10.66
C GLU A 175 24.47 10.88 10.39
N LEU A 176 25.05 10.21 9.40
CA LEU A 176 24.74 8.82 9.04
C LEU A 176 25.06 7.88 10.21
N ASN A 177 26.22 8.02 10.82
CA ASN A 177 26.63 7.19 11.98
C ASN A 177 25.67 7.40 13.16
N ARG A 178 25.37 8.64 13.54
CA ARG A 178 24.44 8.94 14.62
C ARG A 178 23.06 8.33 14.36
N ARG A 179 22.54 8.42 13.12
CA ARG A 179 21.25 7.85 12.75
C ARG A 179 21.30 6.32 12.80
N LEU A 180 22.35 5.71 12.28
CA LEU A 180 22.54 4.26 12.35
C LEU A 180 22.61 3.76 13.79
N GLU A 181 23.41 4.42 14.63
CA GLU A 181 23.54 4.09 16.05
C GLU A 181 22.20 4.20 16.78
N SER A 182 21.43 5.25 16.51
CA SER A 182 20.09 5.40 17.12
C SER A 182 19.11 4.29 16.70
N MET A 183 19.23 3.77 15.48
CA MET A 183 18.36 2.70 14.98
C MET A 183 18.79 1.30 15.47
N VAL A 184 20.09 1.05 15.54
CA VAL A 184 20.63 -0.24 16.01
C VAL A 184 20.57 -0.35 17.54
N GLY A 185 20.73 0.77 18.25
CA GLY A 185 20.73 0.85 19.71
C GLY A 185 19.34 0.87 20.36
N LEU A 186 18.26 0.82 19.56
CA LEU A 186 16.91 0.78 20.10
C LEU A 186 16.69 -0.48 20.94
N THR A 187 16.45 -0.26 22.23
CA THR A 187 15.95 -1.30 23.12
C THR A 187 14.43 -1.30 23.01
N TYR A 188 13.89 -2.42 22.56
CA TYR A 188 12.43 -2.60 22.51
C TYR A 188 11.91 -2.77 23.95
N ASP A 189 11.31 -1.71 24.50
CA ASP A 189 10.85 -1.73 25.88
C ASP A 189 9.55 -2.54 25.99
N HIS A 190 9.61 -3.67 26.70
CA HIS A 190 8.46 -4.55 26.91
C HIS A 190 7.42 -3.97 27.89
N HIS A 191 7.73 -2.86 28.56
CA HIS A 191 6.87 -2.31 29.60
C HIS A 191 5.71 -1.46 29.09
N ASN A 192 5.75 -1.01 27.85
CA ASN A 192 4.66 -0.24 27.22
C ASN A 192 3.75 -1.10 26.36
N GLN A 193 3.33 -2.27 26.83
CA GLN A 193 2.17 -2.90 26.22
C GLN A 193 0.98 -1.95 26.43
N PRO A 194 0.33 -1.46 25.35
CA PRO A 194 -0.90 -0.73 25.54
C PRO A 194 -1.85 -1.68 26.28
N GLU A 195 -2.27 -1.29 27.49
CA GLU A 195 -3.36 -1.97 28.15
C GLU A 195 -4.44 -2.20 27.09
N LYS A 196 -5.05 -3.39 27.08
CA LYS A 196 -6.27 -3.68 26.31
C LYS A 196 -7.42 -2.82 26.87
N SER A 197 -7.24 -1.50 26.81
CA SER A 197 -8.31 -0.58 27.16
C SER A 197 -9.31 -0.62 26.02
N SER A 198 -10.50 -1.07 26.31
CA SER A 198 -11.66 -0.93 25.42
C SER A 198 -11.78 0.53 25.04
N VAL A 199 -11.35 0.87 23.84
CA VAL A 199 -11.48 2.23 23.33
C VAL A 199 -12.95 2.45 23.01
N ALA A 200 -13.56 3.40 23.69
CA ALA A 200 -14.93 3.80 23.40
C ALA A 200 -14.94 4.66 22.14
N LEU A 201 -15.51 4.13 21.07
CA LEU A 201 -15.89 4.88 19.88
C LEU A 201 -17.30 5.41 20.08
N SER A 202 -17.53 6.68 19.76
CA SER A 202 -18.83 7.33 19.93
C SER A 202 -19.21 8.15 18.70
N ASN A 203 -20.45 8.64 18.67
CA ASN A 203 -20.94 9.56 17.63
C ASN A 203 -20.67 9.10 16.19
N VAL A 204 -21.11 7.89 15.85
CA VAL A 204 -20.93 7.37 14.50
C VAL A 204 -21.69 8.21 13.48
N LYS A 205 -20.97 8.64 12.42
CA LYS A 205 -21.54 9.35 11.26
C LYS A 205 -21.23 8.56 10.01
N GLU A 206 -22.28 8.24 9.24
CA GLU A 206 -22.16 7.67 7.90
C GLU A 206 -22.20 8.82 6.87
N ASN A 207 -21.34 8.77 5.83
CA ASN A 207 -21.24 9.84 4.84
C ASN A 207 -22.48 9.99 3.95
N PHE A 208 -23.25 8.91 3.73
CA PHE A 208 -24.53 8.89 3.02
C PHE A 208 -25.31 7.63 3.35
N ASN A 209 -26.62 7.59 3.02
CA ASN A 209 -27.42 6.39 3.17
C ASN A 209 -26.99 5.32 2.16
N TYR A 210 -26.25 4.32 2.62
CA TYR A 210 -25.66 3.29 1.77
C TYR A 210 -26.72 2.49 0.99
N GLN A 211 -27.87 2.14 1.60
CA GLN A 211 -28.94 1.38 0.93
C GLN A 211 -29.59 2.17 -0.22
N GLU A 212 -29.80 3.46 -0.02
CA GLU A 212 -30.26 4.35 -1.11
C GLU A 212 -29.22 4.46 -2.22
N GLY A 213 -27.94 4.56 -1.84
CA GLY A 213 -26.83 4.52 -2.81
C GLY A 213 -26.83 3.24 -3.64
N VAL A 214 -27.04 2.08 -3.01
CA VAL A 214 -27.16 0.79 -3.73
C VAL A 214 -28.35 0.80 -4.67
N THR A 215 -29.50 1.36 -4.25
CA THR A 215 -30.69 1.48 -5.13
C THR A 215 -30.40 2.35 -6.36
N ARG A 216 -29.72 3.49 -6.16
CA ARG A 216 -29.28 4.36 -7.28
C ARG A 216 -28.31 3.64 -8.22
N ALA A 217 -27.34 2.88 -7.67
CA ALA A 217 -26.40 2.09 -8.47
C ALA A 217 -27.13 1.02 -9.31
N LEU A 218 -28.14 0.35 -8.76
CA LEU A 218 -28.97 -0.61 -9.48
C LEU A 218 -29.76 0.04 -10.62
N GLN A 219 -30.27 1.26 -10.45
CA GLN A 219 -30.95 2.00 -11.55
C GLN A 219 -30.01 2.23 -12.74
N GLU A 220 -28.75 2.60 -12.49
CA GLU A 220 -27.75 2.79 -13.54
C GLU A 220 -27.38 1.46 -14.23
N ILE A 221 -27.30 0.36 -13.47
CA ILE A 221 -27.05 -1.00 -14.00
C ILE A 221 -28.25 -1.43 -14.87
N ASN A 222 -29.48 -1.27 -14.39
CA ASN A 222 -30.69 -1.65 -15.13
C ASN A 222 -30.91 -0.81 -16.40
N SER A 223 -30.36 0.41 -16.44
CA SER A 223 -30.36 1.23 -17.66
C SER A 223 -29.38 0.75 -18.74
N GLY A 224 -28.55 -0.26 -18.44
CA GLY A 224 -27.54 -0.82 -19.34
C GLY A 224 -26.27 0.02 -19.53
N LYS A 225 -26.13 1.15 -18.82
CA LYS A 225 -24.95 2.04 -18.93
C LYS A 225 -23.70 1.45 -18.27
N VAL A 226 -23.89 0.70 -17.20
CA VAL A 226 -22.84 0.01 -16.45
C VAL A 226 -23.28 -1.41 -16.10
N SER A 227 -22.35 -2.34 -15.98
CA SER A 227 -22.63 -3.71 -15.57
C SER A 227 -22.25 -4.01 -14.12
N LYS A 228 -21.42 -3.13 -13.54
CA LYS A 228 -20.97 -3.22 -12.15
C LYS A 228 -20.57 -1.83 -11.62
N ILE A 229 -20.96 -1.55 -10.38
CA ILE A 229 -20.48 -0.39 -9.60
C ILE A 229 -20.02 -0.92 -8.23
N VAL A 230 -18.82 -0.54 -7.77
CA VAL A 230 -18.36 -0.89 -6.42
C VAL A 230 -18.56 0.31 -5.51
N LEU A 231 -19.63 0.28 -4.71
CA LEU A 231 -20.02 1.38 -3.85
C LEU A 231 -19.35 1.26 -2.48
N ALA A 232 -18.72 2.33 -2.02
CA ALA A 232 -18.07 2.41 -0.72
C ALA A 232 -18.78 3.38 0.22
N ARG A 233 -18.73 3.11 1.52
CA ARG A 233 -19.17 4.01 2.58
C ARG A 233 -18.08 4.27 3.59
N GLN A 234 -18.23 5.37 4.32
CA GLN A 234 -17.33 5.84 5.36
C GLN A 234 -18.10 5.94 6.66
N LEU A 235 -17.57 5.35 7.73
CA LEU A 235 -18.08 5.53 9.09
C LEU A 235 -17.04 6.29 9.90
N THR A 236 -17.37 7.51 10.33
CA THR A 236 -16.51 8.35 11.16
C THR A 236 -16.98 8.32 12.60
N PHE A 237 -16.06 8.05 13.50
CA PHE A 237 -16.24 7.97 14.95
C PHE A 237 -15.43 9.06 15.65
N ASP A 238 -15.97 9.62 16.71
CA ASP A 238 -15.20 10.42 17.66
C ASP A 238 -14.42 9.48 18.59
N VAL A 239 -13.14 9.79 18.79
CA VAL A 239 -12.22 9.01 19.62
C VAL A 239 -11.90 9.79 20.88
N GLN A 240 -12.25 9.23 22.05
CA GLN A 240 -12.04 9.89 23.36
C GLN A 240 -10.60 9.74 23.87
N LYS A 241 -9.90 8.66 23.51
CA LYS A 241 -8.52 8.39 23.90
C LYS A 241 -7.67 8.21 22.63
N GLU A 242 -6.48 8.81 22.61
CA GLU A 242 -5.56 8.69 21.47
C GLU A 242 -5.30 7.21 21.12
N LEU A 243 -5.53 6.89 19.84
CA LEU A 243 -5.29 5.56 19.29
C LEU A 243 -3.86 5.50 18.74
N CYS A 244 -3.08 4.52 19.18
CA CYS A 244 -1.77 4.25 18.62
C CYS A 244 -1.92 3.47 17.28
N PRO A 245 -1.59 4.07 16.13
CA PRO A 245 -1.72 3.41 14.82
C PRO A 245 -0.80 2.20 14.70
N PHE A 246 0.35 2.21 15.36
CA PHE A 246 1.33 1.11 15.30
C PHE A 246 0.86 -0.10 16.11
N SER A 247 0.19 0.12 17.25
CA SER A 247 -0.46 -0.95 18.01
C SER A 247 -1.61 -1.57 17.20
N ILE A 248 -2.38 -0.76 16.45
CA ILE A 248 -3.42 -1.27 15.54
C ILE A 248 -2.77 -2.11 14.43
N ALA A 249 -1.70 -1.62 13.80
CA ALA A 249 -0.97 -2.37 12.77
C ALA A 249 -0.40 -3.69 13.32
N HIS A 250 0.12 -3.69 14.55
CA HIS A 250 0.59 -4.89 15.24
C HIS A 250 -0.53 -5.92 15.46
N GLY A 251 -1.69 -5.47 15.94
CA GLY A 251 -2.87 -6.33 16.09
C GLY A 251 -3.35 -6.91 14.76
N LEU A 252 -3.31 -6.09 13.69
CA LEU A 252 -3.71 -6.51 12.35
C LEU A 252 -2.76 -7.55 11.74
N ARG A 253 -1.41 -7.37 11.84
CA ARG A 253 -0.45 -8.35 11.32
C ARG A 253 -0.55 -9.70 12.05
N ALA A 254 -0.83 -9.67 13.35
CA ALA A 254 -1.02 -10.89 14.14
C ALA A 254 -2.33 -11.62 13.79
N LYS A 255 -3.42 -10.88 13.56
CA LYS A 255 -4.74 -11.45 13.31
C LYS A 255 -4.97 -11.88 11.86
N PHE A 256 -4.36 -11.19 10.89
CA PHE A 256 -4.52 -11.40 9.45
C PHE A 256 -3.18 -11.65 8.75
N PRO A 257 -2.46 -12.75 9.09
CA PRO A 257 -1.10 -13.01 8.57
C PRO A 257 -1.04 -13.21 7.06
N ASP A 258 -2.16 -13.55 6.40
CA ASP A 258 -2.27 -13.69 4.94
C ASP A 258 -2.54 -12.36 4.22
N CYS A 259 -2.74 -11.27 4.98
CA CYS A 259 -2.96 -9.93 4.45
C CYS A 259 -1.68 -9.11 4.52
N HIS A 260 -1.61 -8.06 3.69
CA HIS A 260 -0.62 -7.01 3.84
C HIS A 260 -1.07 -6.04 4.95
N ALA A 261 -0.49 -6.16 6.15
CA ALA A 261 -0.63 -5.12 7.17
C ALA A 261 0.14 -3.88 6.72
N PHE A 262 -0.44 -2.70 6.89
CA PHE A 262 0.19 -1.46 6.46
C PHE A 262 -0.13 -0.29 7.38
N SER A 263 0.78 0.68 7.41
CA SER A 263 0.60 2.01 7.98
C SER A 263 1.18 3.05 7.03
N LEU A 264 0.42 4.09 6.71
CA LEU A 264 0.77 5.12 5.74
C LEU A 264 0.50 6.49 6.34
N SER A 265 1.43 7.42 6.18
CA SER A 265 1.24 8.82 6.57
C SER A 265 1.87 9.77 5.57
N ALA A 266 1.25 10.93 5.42
CA ALA A 266 1.82 12.12 4.80
C ALA A 266 1.43 13.35 5.64
N PRO A 267 2.16 14.45 5.54
CA PRO A 267 1.85 15.66 6.28
C PRO A 267 0.38 16.07 6.13
N ASP A 268 -0.27 16.37 7.23
CA ASP A 268 -1.67 16.82 7.34
C ASP A 268 -2.74 15.82 6.83
N GLN A 269 -2.35 14.59 6.45
CA GLN A 269 -3.28 13.58 5.95
C GLN A 269 -3.75 12.59 7.01
N GLY A 270 -3.21 12.68 8.25
CA GLY A 270 -3.43 11.66 9.28
C GLY A 270 -2.72 10.35 8.95
N ILE A 271 -3.02 9.32 9.75
CA ILE A 271 -2.40 8.01 9.59
C ILE A 271 -3.46 7.00 9.14
N TRP A 272 -3.16 6.32 8.03
CA TRP A 272 -3.95 5.23 7.50
C TRP A 272 -3.35 3.90 7.93
N VAL A 273 -4.18 3.02 8.49
CA VAL A 273 -3.76 1.72 8.98
C VAL A 273 -4.76 0.65 8.55
N GLY A 274 -4.26 -0.52 8.15
CA GLY A 274 -5.13 -1.58 7.64
C GLY A 274 -4.42 -2.91 7.41
N ALA A 275 -5.21 -3.90 6.95
CA ALA A 275 -4.72 -5.22 6.53
C ALA A 275 -5.40 -5.63 5.22
N SER A 276 -4.74 -5.32 4.10
CA SER A 276 -5.28 -5.58 2.76
C SER A 276 -5.05 -7.03 2.32
N PRO A 277 -6.09 -7.75 1.91
CA PRO A 277 -5.94 -9.05 1.28
C PRO A 277 -5.59 -8.97 -0.23
N GLU A 278 -5.58 -7.77 -0.84
CA GLU A 278 -5.51 -7.60 -2.29
C GLU A 278 -4.17 -7.02 -2.75
N THR A 279 -3.42 -7.83 -3.50
CA THR A 279 -2.21 -7.42 -4.21
C THR A 279 -2.59 -6.90 -5.59
N LEU A 280 -2.37 -5.60 -5.83
CA LEU A 280 -2.61 -4.99 -7.14
C LEU A 280 -1.59 -5.46 -8.18
N ALA A 281 -0.30 -5.45 -7.82
CA ALA A 281 0.77 -5.95 -8.66
C ALA A 281 2.02 -6.27 -7.83
N HIS A 282 2.64 -7.41 -8.12
CA HIS A 282 3.94 -7.81 -7.59
C HIS A 282 4.88 -8.11 -8.75
N LEU A 283 6.00 -7.38 -8.82
CA LEU A 283 6.97 -7.44 -9.91
C LEU A 283 8.32 -7.98 -9.42
N ARG A 284 8.85 -8.97 -10.13
CA ARG A 284 10.16 -9.54 -9.83
C ARG A 284 10.86 -9.97 -11.11
N GLY A 285 11.90 -9.25 -11.51
CA GLY A 285 12.50 -9.40 -12.83
C GLY A 285 11.48 -9.06 -13.92
N ASN A 286 11.32 -9.95 -14.90
CA ASN A 286 10.32 -9.81 -15.96
C ASN A 286 8.96 -10.44 -15.64
N LYS A 287 8.73 -10.87 -14.39
CA LYS A 287 7.49 -11.52 -13.97
C LYS A 287 6.56 -10.55 -13.24
N LEU A 288 5.33 -10.51 -13.71
CA LEU A 288 4.20 -9.84 -13.04
C LEU A 288 3.32 -10.92 -12.37
N ARG A 289 2.90 -10.63 -11.15
CA ARG A 289 1.79 -11.33 -10.48
C ARG A 289 0.77 -10.30 -10.05
N THR A 290 -0.48 -10.58 -10.30
CA THR A 290 -1.65 -9.85 -9.81
C THR A 290 -2.74 -10.86 -9.50
N GLU A 291 -3.87 -10.41 -9.00
CA GLU A 291 -4.97 -11.30 -8.65
C GLU A 291 -6.32 -10.64 -8.86
N ALA A 292 -7.31 -11.44 -9.21
CA ALA A 292 -8.70 -11.05 -9.12
C ALA A 292 -9.23 -11.49 -7.76
N LEU A 293 -9.74 -10.55 -6.97
CA LEU A 293 -10.39 -10.78 -5.69
C LEU A 293 -11.80 -10.19 -5.76
N ALA A 294 -12.81 -11.05 -5.78
CA ALA A 294 -14.21 -10.62 -5.83
C ALA A 294 -15.14 -11.70 -5.27
N GLY A 295 -16.30 -11.28 -4.79
CA GLY A 295 -17.21 -12.14 -4.04
C GLY A 295 -16.78 -12.31 -2.60
N SER A 296 -17.74 -12.26 -1.66
CA SER A 296 -17.48 -12.35 -0.22
C SER A 296 -18.53 -13.21 0.47
N ALA A 297 -18.09 -14.00 1.45
CA ALA A 297 -18.99 -14.72 2.36
C ALA A 297 -18.41 -14.68 3.79
N PRO A 298 -19.26 -14.70 4.82
CA PRO A 298 -18.77 -14.81 6.20
C PRO A 298 -18.11 -16.16 6.45
N ARG A 299 -17.27 -16.23 7.46
CA ARG A 299 -16.79 -17.50 8.00
C ARG A 299 -17.91 -18.22 8.76
N GLY A 300 -17.94 -19.53 8.68
CA GLY A 300 -18.89 -20.35 9.41
C GLY A 300 -18.49 -20.54 10.87
N ILE A 301 -19.47 -20.54 11.78
CA ILE A 301 -19.25 -20.87 13.20
C ILE A 301 -18.91 -22.35 13.46
N SER A 302 -19.02 -23.20 12.44
CA SER A 302 -18.60 -24.59 12.46
C SER A 302 -17.99 -24.97 11.12
N ALA A 303 -17.16 -26.00 11.09
CA ALA A 303 -16.52 -26.52 9.87
C ALA A 303 -17.52 -26.79 8.74
N GLY A 304 -18.67 -27.39 9.05
CA GLY A 304 -19.73 -27.67 8.08
C GLY A 304 -20.34 -26.39 7.48
N LYS A 305 -20.65 -25.39 8.31
CA LYS A 305 -21.16 -24.10 7.85
C LYS A 305 -20.12 -23.33 7.04
N ASP A 306 -18.85 -23.34 7.46
CA ASP A 306 -17.76 -22.69 6.73
C ASP A 306 -17.56 -23.30 5.34
N ALA A 307 -17.56 -24.63 5.25
CA ALA A 307 -17.48 -25.35 3.97
C ALA A 307 -18.71 -25.08 3.07
N HIS A 308 -19.90 -25.02 3.65
CA HIS A 308 -21.13 -24.70 2.93
C HIS A 308 -21.08 -23.30 2.32
N TRP A 309 -20.71 -22.28 3.10
CA TRP A 309 -20.56 -20.90 2.61
C TRP A 309 -19.51 -20.82 1.51
N GLY A 310 -18.35 -21.47 1.67
CA GLY A 310 -17.31 -21.49 0.66
C GLY A 310 -17.74 -22.16 -0.64
N LYS A 311 -18.42 -23.32 -0.57
CA LYS A 311 -18.98 -24.00 -1.75
C LYS A 311 -20.03 -23.12 -2.45
N THR A 312 -20.92 -22.51 -1.69
CA THR A 312 -21.96 -21.61 -2.22
C THR A 312 -21.33 -20.40 -2.92
N LEU A 313 -20.28 -19.79 -2.34
CA LEU A 313 -19.58 -18.64 -2.91
C LEU A 313 -18.94 -18.99 -4.27
N LEU A 314 -18.34 -20.16 -4.41
CA LEU A 314 -17.74 -20.63 -5.67
C LEU A 314 -18.77 -21.02 -6.75
N ALA A 315 -20.00 -21.34 -6.37
CA ALA A 315 -21.03 -21.86 -7.28
C ALA A 315 -22.13 -20.85 -7.62
N ARG A 316 -22.30 -19.77 -6.80
CA ARG A 316 -23.37 -18.80 -7.00
C ARG A 316 -23.13 -18.00 -8.27
N GLU A 317 -24.09 -18.00 -9.18
CA GLU A 317 -24.00 -17.38 -10.50
C GLU A 317 -23.64 -15.87 -10.43
N LYS A 318 -24.22 -15.12 -9.50
CA LYS A 318 -23.89 -13.70 -9.25
C LYS A 318 -22.39 -13.54 -8.98
N GLU A 319 -21.85 -14.30 -8.05
CA GLU A 319 -20.46 -14.19 -7.60
C GLU A 319 -19.47 -14.61 -8.71
N VAL A 320 -19.80 -15.68 -9.44
CA VAL A 320 -19.01 -16.15 -10.60
C VAL A 320 -18.98 -15.09 -11.69
N ARG A 321 -20.11 -14.46 -11.99
CA ARG A 321 -20.22 -13.38 -12.99
C ARG A 321 -19.41 -12.16 -12.59
N GLU A 322 -19.55 -11.72 -11.34
CA GLU A 322 -18.78 -10.61 -10.79
C GLU A 322 -17.27 -10.88 -10.89
N HIS A 323 -16.83 -12.05 -10.48
CA HIS A 323 -15.43 -12.45 -10.48
C HIS A 323 -14.84 -12.51 -11.89
N ASN A 324 -15.58 -13.06 -12.85
CA ASN A 324 -15.17 -13.11 -14.26
C ASN A 324 -15.00 -11.73 -14.89
N LEU A 325 -15.82 -10.75 -14.55
CA LEU A 325 -15.67 -9.37 -15.01
C LEU A 325 -14.31 -8.79 -14.56
N VAL A 326 -13.88 -9.08 -13.35
CA VAL A 326 -12.58 -8.62 -12.83
C VAL A 326 -11.44 -9.30 -13.60
N ILE A 327 -11.47 -10.62 -13.77
CA ILE A 327 -10.44 -11.39 -14.49
C ILE A 327 -10.30 -10.87 -15.93
N GLN A 328 -11.40 -10.79 -16.67
CA GLN A 328 -11.39 -10.32 -18.06
C GLN A 328 -10.83 -8.90 -18.20
N SER A 329 -11.14 -8.03 -17.25
CA SER A 329 -10.62 -6.67 -17.25
C SER A 329 -9.11 -6.66 -17.00
N ILE A 330 -8.59 -7.44 -16.05
CA ILE A 330 -7.16 -7.56 -15.78
C ILE A 330 -6.44 -8.03 -17.04
N HIS A 331 -6.89 -9.11 -17.66
CA HIS A 331 -6.30 -9.66 -18.89
C HIS A 331 -6.26 -8.61 -20.01
N ARG A 332 -7.41 -8.00 -20.32
CA ARG A 332 -7.49 -6.99 -21.38
C ARG A 332 -6.55 -5.80 -21.17
N ARG A 333 -6.47 -5.29 -19.92
CA ARG A 333 -5.66 -4.13 -19.60
C ARG A 333 -4.16 -4.45 -19.61
N LEU A 334 -3.76 -5.60 -19.09
CA LEU A 334 -2.37 -6.03 -19.14
C LEU A 334 -1.92 -6.33 -20.57
N ALA A 335 -2.77 -6.98 -21.37
CA ALA A 335 -2.48 -7.21 -22.79
C ALA A 335 -2.34 -5.89 -23.57
N SER A 336 -3.14 -4.86 -23.26
CA SER A 336 -3.07 -3.55 -23.95
C SER A 336 -1.77 -2.78 -23.72
N ILE A 337 -1.00 -3.12 -22.68
CA ILE A 337 0.33 -2.55 -22.41
C ILE A 337 1.47 -3.52 -22.74
N GLY A 338 1.18 -4.60 -23.49
CA GLY A 338 2.17 -5.54 -24.00
C GLY A 338 2.61 -6.65 -23.04
N VAL A 339 1.96 -6.81 -21.88
CA VAL A 339 2.22 -7.97 -21.01
C VAL A 339 1.77 -9.24 -21.74
N SER A 340 2.69 -10.17 -21.90
CA SER A 340 2.46 -11.43 -22.61
C SER A 340 2.38 -12.62 -21.65
N GLU A 341 2.12 -13.80 -22.21
CA GLU A 341 2.04 -15.06 -21.46
C GLU A 341 1.13 -14.96 -20.23
N LEU A 342 -0.04 -14.33 -20.43
CA LEU A 342 -1.01 -14.16 -19.36
C LEU A 342 -1.66 -15.49 -19.01
N HIS A 343 -1.34 -16.00 -17.83
CA HIS A 343 -1.91 -17.23 -17.27
C HIS A 343 -2.75 -16.90 -16.04
N GLN A 344 -3.93 -17.48 -15.97
CA GLN A 344 -4.76 -17.46 -14.78
C GLN A 344 -4.78 -18.82 -14.09
N GLY A 345 -4.70 -18.82 -12.76
CA GLY A 345 -4.89 -20.00 -11.96
C GLY A 345 -6.37 -20.37 -11.81
N LEU A 346 -6.63 -21.45 -11.10
CA LEU A 346 -8.00 -21.80 -10.73
C LEU A 346 -8.54 -20.87 -9.64
N PRO A 347 -9.83 -20.51 -9.67
CA PRO A 347 -10.49 -19.84 -8.57
C PRO A 347 -10.39 -20.65 -7.28
N ARG A 348 -9.98 -20.01 -6.19
CA ARG A 348 -9.82 -20.63 -4.88
C ARG A 348 -10.40 -19.71 -3.80
N LEU A 349 -10.74 -20.28 -2.65
CA LEU A 349 -11.13 -19.52 -1.49
C LEU A 349 -9.89 -18.95 -0.78
N LEU A 350 -9.85 -17.64 -0.63
CA LEU A 350 -9.00 -16.96 0.34
C LEU A 350 -9.79 -16.88 1.64
N ARG A 351 -9.37 -17.64 2.66
CA ARG A 351 -10.03 -17.66 3.96
C ARG A 351 -9.29 -16.75 4.93
N LEU A 352 -9.90 -15.62 5.25
CA LEU A 352 -9.43 -14.71 6.28
C LEU A 352 -10.08 -15.06 7.63
N ALA A 353 -9.70 -14.39 8.70
CA ALA A 353 -10.23 -14.68 10.03
C ALA A 353 -11.76 -14.51 10.13
N ASN A 354 -12.32 -13.49 9.47
CA ASN A 354 -13.75 -13.15 9.55
C ASN A 354 -14.54 -13.37 8.25
N LEU A 355 -13.86 -13.41 7.11
CA LEU A 355 -14.47 -13.53 5.77
C LEU A 355 -13.71 -14.52 4.90
N GLN A 356 -14.36 -14.96 3.82
CA GLN A 356 -13.72 -15.68 2.73
C GLN A 356 -14.09 -15.03 1.40
N HIS A 357 -13.14 -15.02 0.46
CA HIS A 357 -13.26 -14.42 -0.87
C HIS A 357 -12.91 -15.43 -1.96
N VAL A 358 -13.42 -15.20 -3.18
CA VAL A 358 -12.91 -15.91 -4.35
C VAL A 358 -11.68 -15.18 -4.86
N ARG A 359 -10.56 -15.89 -4.99
CA ARG A 359 -9.28 -15.41 -5.46
C ARG A 359 -8.83 -16.21 -6.68
N THR A 360 -8.44 -15.49 -7.75
CA THR A 360 -7.80 -16.10 -8.93
C THR A 360 -6.47 -15.37 -9.19
N PRO A 361 -5.33 -16.05 -9.04
CA PRO A 361 -4.05 -15.47 -9.37
C PRO A 361 -3.90 -15.33 -10.89
N VAL A 362 -3.31 -14.21 -11.34
CA VAL A 362 -2.94 -13.94 -12.73
C VAL A 362 -1.46 -13.64 -12.79
N GLN A 363 -0.77 -14.25 -13.75
CA GLN A 363 0.67 -14.06 -13.98
C GLN A 363 0.90 -13.67 -15.42
N GLY A 364 2.00 -12.93 -15.67
CA GLY A 364 2.39 -12.56 -17.03
C GLY A 364 3.86 -12.19 -17.11
N VAL A 365 4.35 -12.06 -18.34
CA VAL A 365 5.71 -11.63 -18.64
C VAL A 365 5.71 -10.16 -19.04
N ILE A 366 6.51 -9.37 -18.34
CA ILE A 366 6.66 -7.92 -18.54
C ILE A 366 7.61 -7.71 -19.73
N PRO A 367 7.20 -6.97 -20.78
CA PRO A 367 8.09 -6.63 -21.87
C PRO A 367 9.22 -5.69 -21.41
N LEU A 368 10.34 -5.75 -22.10
CA LEU A 368 11.47 -4.87 -21.83
C LEU A 368 11.06 -3.41 -21.96
N GLY A 369 11.44 -2.59 -20.98
CA GLY A 369 11.14 -1.15 -20.95
C GLY A 369 9.78 -0.77 -20.35
N LEU A 370 8.89 -1.73 -20.06
CA LEU A 370 7.67 -1.42 -19.34
C LEU A 370 8.00 -1.12 -17.87
N HIS A 371 7.54 0.05 -17.40
CA HIS A 371 7.81 0.52 -16.05
C HIS A 371 6.68 0.13 -15.07
N PRO A 372 6.95 -0.06 -13.76
CA PRO A 372 5.90 -0.33 -12.78
C PRO A 372 4.72 0.65 -12.81
N PHE A 373 4.96 1.92 -13.04
CA PHE A 373 3.88 2.92 -13.17
C PHE A 373 2.99 2.72 -14.39
N ASP A 374 3.47 2.13 -15.48
CA ASP A 374 2.63 1.79 -16.64
C ASP A 374 1.60 0.71 -16.25
N ILE A 375 2.03 -0.26 -15.44
CA ILE A 375 1.16 -1.31 -14.90
C ILE A 375 0.12 -0.72 -13.95
N LEU A 376 0.52 0.20 -13.06
CA LEU A 376 -0.42 0.90 -12.17
C LEU A 376 -1.45 1.70 -12.96
N SER A 377 -1.03 2.45 -13.97
CA SER A 377 -1.94 3.21 -14.85
C SER A 377 -2.95 2.31 -15.57
N ALA A 378 -2.51 1.14 -16.02
CA ALA A 378 -3.39 0.18 -16.67
C ALA A 378 -4.38 -0.45 -15.68
N LEU A 379 -3.94 -0.90 -14.53
CA LEU A 379 -4.76 -1.65 -13.58
C LEU A 379 -5.65 -0.77 -12.70
N HIS A 380 -5.15 0.38 -12.21
CA HIS A 380 -5.88 1.19 -11.23
C HIS A 380 -6.88 2.16 -11.86
N PRO A 381 -8.09 2.29 -11.29
CA PRO A 381 -8.71 1.34 -10.38
C PRO A 381 -9.19 0.07 -11.11
N THR A 382 -9.12 -1.06 -10.40
CA THR A 382 -9.64 -2.33 -10.90
C THR A 382 -11.17 -2.35 -10.90
N PRO A 383 -11.84 -3.24 -11.65
CA PRO A 383 -13.29 -3.43 -11.54
C PRO A 383 -13.74 -3.94 -10.17
N ALA A 384 -12.80 -4.51 -9.38
CA ALA A 384 -13.08 -4.91 -8.00
C ALA A 384 -13.25 -3.69 -7.06
N MET A 385 -12.71 -2.51 -7.46
CA MET A 385 -12.77 -1.28 -6.68
C MET A 385 -13.64 -0.18 -7.31
N GLY A 386 -13.73 -0.09 -8.63
CA GLY A 386 -14.47 0.95 -9.33
C GLY A 386 -15.76 0.44 -9.97
N GLY A 387 -15.65 -0.42 -10.95
CA GLY A 387 -16.78 -0.96 -11.72
C GLY A 387 -16.46 -1.16 -13.20
N THR A 388 -17.48 -1.48 -13.97
CA THR A 388 -17.37 -1.82 -15.38
C THR A 388 -18.59 -1.28 -16.17
N PRO A 389 -18.39 -0.58 -17.32
CA PRO A 389 -17.14 -0.03 -17.83
C PRO A 389 -16.55 1.04 -16.91
N ARG A 390 -15.21 1.20 -16.90
CA ARG A 390 -14.47 2.03 -15.92
C ARG A 390 -14.95 3.49 -15.88
N GLY A 391 -14.96 4.18 -17.03
CA GLY A 391 -15.32 5.61 -17.09
C GLY A 391 -16.72 5.90 -16.57
N PRO A 392 -17.77 5.30 -17.16
CA PRO A 392 -19.14 5.46 -16.68
C PRO A 392 -19.33 5.09 -15.21
N ALA A 393 -18.71 4.00 -14.74
CA ALA A 393 -18.82 3.58 -13.34
C ALA A 393 -18.21 4.61 -12.38
N LEU A 394 -17.01 5.14 -12.68
CA LEU A 394 -16.34 6.15 -11.84
C LEU A 394 -17.13 7.46 -11.77
N ALA A 395 -17.71 7.90 -12.88
CA ALA A 395 -18.55 9.10 -12.88
C ALA A 395 -19.76 8.94 -11.94
N LYS A 396 -20.42 7.77 -11.99
CA LYS A 396 -21.57 7.49 -11.11
C LYS A 396 -21.18 7.32 -9.64
N LEU A 397 -20.01 6.76 -9.35
CA LEU A 397 -19.49 6.69 -7.98
C LEU A 397 -19.35 8.08 -7.36
N ALA A 398 -18.76 9.03 -8.07
CA ALA A 398 -18.60 10.40 -7.60
C ALA A 398 -19.96 11.08 -7.27
N GLU A 399 -21.01 10.81 -8.09
CA GLU A 399 -22.35 11.33 -7.85
C GLU A 399 -23.06 10.67 -6.65
N ILE A 400 -22.80 9.39 -6.37
CA ILE A 400 -23.50 8.63 -5.32
C ILE A 400 -22.82 8.81 -3.97
N GLU A 401 -21.50 8.66 -3.90
CA GLU A 401 -20.74 8.66 -2.63
C GLU A 401 -20.57 10.05 -2.00
N GLN A 402 -20.55 11.10 -2.82
CA GLN A 402 -20.48 12.52 -2.39
C GLN A 402 -19.27 12.86 -1.49
N SER A 403 -18.36 11.93 -1.30
CA SER A 403 -17.16 12.07 -0.47
C SER A 403 -16.00 11.34 -1.12
N PRO A 404 -14.80 11.94 -1.14
CA PRO A 404 -13.62 11.28 -1.69
C PRO A 404 -13.23 10.08 -0.84
N ARG A 405 -12.74 9.04 -1.48
CA ARG A 405 -12.20 7.84 -0.81
C ARG A 405 -10.78 8.05 -0.28
N GLY A 406 -10.04 8.99 -0.86
CA GLY A 406 -8.64 9.19 -0.55
C GLY A 406 -7.80 7.95 -0.90
N TRP A 407 -6.98 7.49 0.03
CA TRP A 407 -6.16 6.29 -0.19
C TRP A 407 -6.96 4.98 -0.10
N TYR A 408 -8.14 4.96 0.50
CA TYR A 408 -9.00 3.77 0.48
C TYR A 408 -9.30 3.35 -0.96
N SER A 409 -9.09 2.08 -1.29
CA SER A 409 -9.21 1.51 -2.65
C SER A 409 -8.34 2.19 -3.73
N GLY A 410 -7.37 2.99 -3.29
CA GLY A 410 -6.33 3.56 -4.12
C GLY A 410 -5.19 2.58 -4.40
N VAL A 411 -3.95 3.07 -4.36
CA VAL A 411 -2.73 2.26 -4.48
C VAL A 411 -1.73 2.67 -3.41
N ALA A 412 -1.10 1.71 -2.76
CA ALA A 412 0.06 1.97 -1.93
C ALA A 412 1.11 0.88 -2.16
N GLY A 413 2.38 1.23 -1.96
CA GLY A 413 3.44 0.26 -2.12
C GLY A 413 4.80 0.89 -2.36
N TRP A 414 5.69 0.09 -2.91
CA TRP A 414 7.07 0.46 -3.12
C TRP A 414 7.62 -0.15 -4.41
N MET A 415 8.68 0.49 -4.95
CA MET A 415 9.50 -0.05 -6.03
C MET A 415 10.99 0.23 -5.75
N ASP A 416 11.85 -0.75 -5.95
CA ASP A 416 13.29 -0.55 -5.83
C ASP A 416 13.94 -0.19 -7.18
N SER A 417 15.17 0.26 -7.11
CA SER A 417 15.95 0.68 -8.28
C SER A 417 16.28 -0.46 -9.27
N ARG A 418 15.93 -1.72 -8.95
CA ARG A 418 16.07 -2.89 -9.84
C ARG A 418 14.75 -3.26 -10.50
N GLY A 419 13.69 -2.45 -10.33
CA GLY A 419 12.37 -2.70 -10.89
C GLY A 419 11.56 -3.76 -10.14
N ARG A 420 12.01 -4.23 -8.97
CA ARG A 420 11.19 -5.06 -8.10
C ARG A 420 10.20 -4.15 -7.38
N ALA A 421 8.95 -4.55 -7.34
CA ALA A 421 7.91 -3.71 -6.76
C ALA A 421 6.78 -4.56 -6.18
N GLU A 422 6.10 -4.00 -5.17
CA GLU A 422 4.88 -4.54 -4.63
C GLU A 422 3.90 -3.41 -4.37
N PHE A 423 2.70 -3.55 -4.92
CA PHE A 423 1.62 -2.59 -4.79
C PHE A 423 0.37 -3.31 -4.29
N ILE A 424 -0.26 -2.73 -3.29
CA ILE A 424 -1.50 -3.21 -2.71
C ILE A 424 -2.65 -2.24 -3.01
N VAL A 425 -3.86 -2.73 -2.89
CA VAL A 425 -5.05 -1.90 -2.80
C VAL A 425 -5.36 -1.65 -1.34
N PRO A 426 -5.20 -0.44 -0.77
CA PRO A 426 -5.51 -0.16 0.62
C PRO A 426 -7.02 -0.30 0.89
N ILE A 427 -7.41 -1.48 1.36
CA ILE A 427 -8.75 -1.81 1.85
C ILE A 427 -8.66 -2.45 3.23
N ARG A 428 -9.78 -2.68 3.88
CA ARG A 428 -9.81 -3.15 5.29
C ARG A 428 -8.96 -2.24 6.17
N CYS A 429 -9.25 -0.94 6.09
CA CYS A 429 -8.44 0.09 6.72
C CYS A 429 -9.31 1.19 7.35
N GLY A 430 -8.63 1.98 8.18
CA GLY A 430 -9.15 3.20 8.74
C GLY A 430 -8.14 4.33 8.64
N ARG A 431 -8.63 5.56 8.77
CA ARG A 431 -7.86 6.79 8.87
C ARG A 431 -8.00 7.38 10.26
N LEU A 432 -6.89 7.55 10.93
CA LEU A 432 -6.76 8.30 12.18
C LEU A 432 -6.38 9.73 11.84
N HIS A 433 -7.21 10.68 12.18
CA HIS A 433 -6.90 12.10 11.96
C HIS A 433 -7.45 12.94 13.12
N LYS A 434 -6.56 13.57 13.86
CA LYS A 434 -6.91 14.27 15.11
C LYS A 434 -7.66 13.32 16.04
N ASN A 435 -8.81 13.72 16.54
CA ASN A 435 -9.66 12.96 17.46
C ASN A 435 -10.75 12.14 16.73
N SER A 436 -10.49 11.76 15.47
CA SER A 436 -11.45 10.99 14.69
C SER A 436 -10.84 9.74 14.07
N LEU A 437 -11.63 8.69 13.99
CA LEU A 437 -11.37 7.46 13.26
C LEU A 437 -12.40 7.33 12.14
N THR A 438 -11.96 7.26 10.90
CA THR A 438 -12.84 6.96 9.76
C THR A 438 -12.53 5.56 9.24
N LEU A 439 -13.51 4.67 9.25
CA LEU A 439 -13.42 3.32 8.69
C LEU A 439 -14.12 3.25 7.33
N TYR A 440 -13.60 2.44 6.43
CA TYR A 440 -14.04 2.32 5.05
C TYR A 440 -14.43 0.89 4.71
N ALA A 441 -15.55 0.72 4.00
CA ALA A 441 -15.92 -0.55 3.40
C ALA A 441 -16.75 -0.35 2.14
N GLY A 442 -16.63 -1.26 1.17
CA GLY A 442 -17.40 -1.24 -0.07
C GLY A 442 -17.87 -2.63 -0.50
N ALA A 443 -18.89 -2.69 -1.33
CA ALA A 443 -19.38 -3.91 -1.97
C ALA A 443 -19.63 -3.70 -3.47
N GLY A 444 -19.48 -4.78 -4.24
CA GLY A 444 -19.74 -4.78 -5.67
C GLY A 444 -21.24 -4.94 -5.97
N ILE A 445 -21.81 -3.90 -6.55
CA ILE A 445 -23.22 -3.87 -6.97
C ILE A 445 -23.31 -4.36 -8.42
N VAL A 446 -24.10 -5.39 -8.65
CA VAL A 446 -24.40 -5.97 -9.95
C VAL A 446 -25.89 -6.23 -10.05
N ASP A 447 -26.37 -6.61 -11.25
CA ASP A 447 -27.75 -7.05 -11.40
C ASP A 447 -28.11 -8.17 -10.42
N GLY A 448 -29.27 -8.04 -9.74
CA GLY A 448 -29.71 -8.93 -8.67
C GLY A 448 -29.12 -8.66 -7.29
N SER A 449 -28.34 -7.59 -7.08
CA SER A 449 -27.92 -7.12 -5.74
C SER A 449 -29.13 -6.64 -4.93
N ILE A 450 -29.10 -6.90 -3.62
CA ILE A 450 -30.16 -6.50 -2.68
C ILE A 450 -29.54 -5.51 -1.67
N PRO A 451 -30.08 -4.26 -1.56
CA PRO A 451 -29.50 -3.20 -0.73
C PRO A 451 -29.15 -3.61 0.70
N ALA A 452 -30.05 -4.33 1.38
CA ALA A 452 -29.82 -4.81 2.75
C ALA A 452 -28.68 -5.85 2.86
N HIS A 453 -28.51 -6.70 1.84
CA HIS A 453 -27.44 -7.68 1.80
C HIS A 453 -26.08 -7.02 1.56
N GLU A 454 -26.01 -6.06 0.64
CA GLU A 454 -24.78 -5.32 0.33
C GLU A 454 -24.33 -4.47 1.54
N LYS A 455 -25.28 -3.85 2.26
CA LYS A 455 -24.99 -3.16 3.51
C LYS A 455 -24.39 -4.12 4.55
N LYS A 456 -24.99 -5.30 4.74
CA LYS A 456 -24.51 -6.32 5.66
C LYS A 456 -23.10 -6.81 5.29
N GLU A 457 -22.80 -6.93 3.99
CA GLU A 457 -21.44 -7.28 3.52
C GLU A 457 -20.44 -6.21 3.95
N THR A 458 -20.77 -4.93 3.81
CA THR A 458 -19.89 -3.85 4.28
C THR A 458 -19.75 -3.85 5.80
N ASP A 459 -20.79 -4.20 6.58
CA ASP A 459 -20.69 -4.36 8.04
C ASP A 459 -19.66 -5.43 8.40
N TRP A 460 -19.68 -6.60 7.75
CA TRP A 460 -18.69 -7.66 7.98
C TRP A 460 -17.25 -7.20 7.65
N LYS A 461 -17.09 -6.34 6.64
CA LYS A 461 -15.79 -5.80 6.25
C LYS A 461 -15.24 -4.81 7.28
N LEU A 462 -16.09 -4.04 7.94
CA LEU A 462 -15.73 -3.11 9.02
C LEU A 462 -15.34 -3.83 10.30
N GLN A 463 -15.98 -4.98 10.60
CA GLN A 463 -15.75 -5.76 11.83
C GLN A 463 -14.27 -6.10 12.04
N ALA A 464 -13.52 -6.37 10.97
CA ALA A 464 -12.09 -6.68 11.05
C ALA A 464 -11.28 -5.59 11.75
N MET A 465 -11.55 -4.33 11.40
CA MET A 465 -10.91 -3.16 12.00
C MET A 465 -11.43 -2.89 13.41
N LEU A 466 -12.76 -2.92 13.57
CA LEU A 466 -13.40 -2.67 14.86
C LEU A 466 -12.89 -3.64 15.93
N GLU A 467 -12.82 -4.93 15.63
CA GLU A 467 -12.38 -5.94 16.58
C GLU A 467 -10.92 -5.74 17.04
N VAL A 468 -10.04 -5.28 16.16
CA VAL A 468 -8.64 -4.97 16.54
C VAL A 468 -8.58 -3.68 17.38
N ILE A 469 -9.39 -2.68 17.06
CA ILE A 469 -9.37 -1.37 17.72
C ILE A 469 -10.09 -1.40 19.08
N THR A 470 -11.25 -2.05 19.15
CA THR A 470 -12.12 -1.99 20.34
C THR A 470 -12.19 -3.30 21.14
N GLY A 471 -11.61 -4.38 20.59
CA GLY A 471 -11.79 -5.73 21.12
C GLY A 471 -13.16 -6.35 20.83
N SER A 472 -14.08 -5.63 20.16
CA SER A 472 -15.42 -6.09 19.81
C SER A 472 -15.68 -5.95 18.31
N PRO A 473 -16.29 -6.96 17.66
CA PRO A 473 -16.66 -6.87 16.25
C PRO A 473 -17.92 -6.02 16.01
N ASN A 474 -18.63 -5.64 17.06
CA ASN A 474 -19.89 -4.93 16.94
C ASN A 474 -19.67 -3.44 16.72
N LEU A 475 -20.47 -2.85 15.82
CA LEU A 475 -20.56 -1.40 15.72
C LEU A 475 -21.09 -0.85 17.06
N PRO A 476 -20.49 0.22 17.59
CA PRO A 476 -21.05 0.90 18.75
C PRO A 476 -22.47 1.40 18.40
N VAL A 477 -23.40 1.15 19.32
CA VAL A 477 -24.82 1.54 19.18
C VAL A 477 -24.95 3.03 19.47
#